data_7899aaecc6392511cd601d47f76f4fd7
#
_entry.id   7899aaecc6392511cd601d47f76f4fd7
#
_cell.length_a   1.000
_cell.length_b   1.000
_cell.length_c   1.000
_cell.angle_alpha   90.00
_cell.angle_beta   90.00
_cell.angle_gamma   90.00
#
_symmetry.space_group_name_H-M   'P 1'
#
loop_
_entity.id
_entity.type
_entity.pdbx_description
1 polymer ?
#
loop_
_entity_poly.entity_id
_entity_poly.type
_entity_poly.pdbx_seq_one_letter_code
_entity_poly.pdbx_strand_id
1 'polypeptide(L)'
;MPQNTSRYTSTRQTPAKRTVHFPNDIVFQDIVRRGDLEQIGRFMRARKVRVDTLFHSGMAALHEAVLTGNLEVVKLLVKYGADVHQRDEDGWTPLHMACSDGYPEIARYLLAMGASTEAENENGEKPADLIDPECQDLSKLFETGCV
;
A
#
# COMPACT_ATOMS: atom_id res chain seq x y z
N MET A 1 -30.37 1.94 16.26
CA MET A 1 -29.74 1.70 16.44
C MET A 1 -29.02 1.47 16.58
N PRO A 2 -29.03 1.66 16.41
CA PRO A 2 -28.21 1.48 16.34
C PRO A 2 -27.41 1.39 16.30
N GLN A 3 -27.15 1.48 15.94
CA GLN A 3 -26.46 1.30 15.66
C GLN A 3 -25.60 1.21 15.91
N ASN A 4 -25.35 1.23 15.81
CA ASN A 4 -24.45 1.20 15.70
C ASN A 4 -23.72 1.20 15.82
N THR A 5 -23.53 1.30 15.67
CA THR A 5 -22.75 1.33 15.54
C THR A 5 -21.88 1.57 15.62
N SER A 6 -21.48 1.83 15.38
CA SER A 6 -20.70 2.00 15.26
C SER A 6 -19.86 2.36 15.06
N ARG A 7 -19.25 2.64 14.73
CA ARG A 7 -18.62 2.94 14.22
C ARG A 7 -18.70 2.86 13.24
N TYR A 8 -19.44 2.76 12.92
CA TYR A 8 -19.66 2.53 11.99
C TYR A 8 -20.59 2.47 11.71
N THR A 9 -21.31 2.65 11.77
CA THR A 9 -22.09 2.60 11.34
C THR A 9 -22.57 3.26 11.07
N SER A 10 -22.72 3.68 11.10
CA SER A 10 -23.17 4.31 10.68
C SER A 10 -23.37 4.91 10.31
N THR A 11 -23.63 5.27 10.21
CA THR A 11 -23.73 5.76 9.69
C THR A 11 -23.84 6.39 9.24
N ARG A 12 -23.88 6.83 8.93
CA ARG A 12 -23.86 7.18 8.38
C ARG A 12 -23.61 7.77 7.74
N GLN A 13 -23.64 8.10 7.39
CA GLN A 13 -23.37 8.34 6.73
C GLN A 13 -22.96 8.87 6.11
N THR A 14 -22.23 9.45 5.82
CA THR A 14 -21.98 9.98 5.07
C THR A 14 -21.87 9.73 4.09
N PRO A 15 -21.89 10.12 3.81
CA PRO A 15 -21.96 9.51 2.67
C PRO A 15 -21.14 9.84 1.63
N ALA A 16 -20.99 10.79 1.36
CA ALA A 16 -20.37 11.01 0.17
C ALA A 16 -19.05 10.46 0.11
N LYS A 17 -18.32 10.66 1.10
CA LYS A 17 -17.12 10.11 1.15
C LYS A 17 -17.21 8.72 1.37
N ARG A 18 -18.31 8.21 1.61
CA ARG A 18 -18.42 6.86 1.87
C ARG A 18 -17.97 6.08 0.70
N THR A 19 -17.07 5.18 0.92
CA THR A 19 -16.60 4.30 -0.12
C THR A 19 -17.65 3.26 -0.42
N VAL A 20 -17.74 2.94 -1.70
CA VAL A 20 -18.59 1.85 -2.15
C VAL A 20 -17.67 0.68 -2.41
N HIS A 21 -17.95 -0.45 -1.74
CA HIS A 21 -17.09 -1.61 -1.87
C HIS A 21 -17.72 -2.60 -2.83
N PHE A 22 -17.29 -2.54 -4.07
CA PHE A 22 -17.76 -3.46 -5.08
C PHE A 22 -17.16 -4.84 -4.84
N PRO A 23 -17.88 -5.89 -5.23
CA PRO A 23 -17.37 -7.25 -5.02
C PRO A 23 -15.99 -7.48 -5.64
N ASN A 24 -15.72 -6.85 -6.80
CA ASN A 24 -14.40 -7.01 -7.42
C ASN A 24 -13.29 -6.45 -6.55
N ASP A 25 -13.54 -5.37 -5.82
CA ASP A 25 -12.50 -4.79 -4.96
C ASP A 25 -12.17 -5.73 -3.81
N ILE A 26 -13.20 -6.37 -3.23
CA ILE A 26 -13.00 -7.28 -2.13
C ILE A 26 -12.23 -8.51 -2.59
N VAL A 27 -12.61 -9.05 -3.74
CA VAL A 27 -11.92 -10.22 -4.29
C VAL A 27 -10.49 -9.86 -4.65
N PHE A 28 -10.28 -8.69 -5.25
CA PHE A 28 -8.95 -8.26 -5.66
C PHE A 28 -8.03 -8.09 -4.45
N GLN A 29 -8.55 -7.50 -3.36
CA GLN A 29 -7.74 -7.35 -2.16
C GLN A 29 -7.28 -8.71 -1.63
N ASP A 30 -8.18 -9.68 -1.64
CA ASP A 30 -7.84 -11.03 -1.19
C ASP A 30 -6.78 -11.67 -2.09
N ILE A 31 -6.93 -11.50 -3.41
CA ILE A 31 -5.96 -12.02 -4.36
C ILE A 31 -4.58 -11.41 -4.15
N VAL A 32 -4.55 -10.10 -3.90
CA VAL A 32 -3.27 -9.40 -3.64
C VAL A 32 -2.63 -9.97 -2.37
N ARG A 33 -3.42 -10.14 -1.31
CA ARG A 33 -2.89 -10.66 -0.06
C ARG A 33 -2.35 -12.07 -0.21
N ARG A 34 -2.98 -12.88 -1.05
CA ARG A 34 -2.51 -14.25 -1.28
C ARG A 34 -1.32 -14.32 -2.22
N GLY A 35 -1.05 -13.22 -2.93
CA GLY A 35 0.09 -13.19 -3.84
C GLY A 35 -0.13 -13.97 -5.12
N ASP A 36 -1.37 -14.10 -5.56
CA ASP A 36 -1.70 -14.85 -6.77
C ASP A 36 -1.45 -13.98 -7.99
N LEU A 37 -0.26 -14.10 -8.54
CA LEU A 37 0.17 -13.24 -9.65
C LEU A 37 -0.71 -13.37 -10.89
N GLU A 38 -1.14 -14.59 -11.16
CA GLU A 38 -1.96 -14.82 -12.35
C GLU A 38 -3.31 -14.13 -12.24
N GLN A 39 -3.95 -14.26 -11.07
CA GLN A 39 -5.25 -13.63 -10.88
C GLN A 39 -5.14 -12.11 -10.83
N ILE A 40 -4.07 -11.59 -10.23
CA ILE A 40 -3.84 -10.15 -10.23
C ILE A 40 -3.76 -9.66 -11.66
N GLY A 41 -2.97 -10.33 -12.49
CA GLY A 41 -2.84 -9.95 -13.88
C GLY A 41 -4.15 -10.01 -14.63
N ARG A 42 -4.95 -11.03 -14.37
CA ARG A 42 -6.26 -11.16 -15.02
C ARG A 42 -7.18 -9.99 -14.69
N PHE A 43 -7.24 -9.62 -13.40
CA PHE A 43 -8.07 -8.51 -12.97
C PHE A 43 -7.61 -7.20 -13.59
N MET A 44 -6.30 -6.99 -13.67
CA MET A 44 -5.76 -5.77 -14.24
C MET A 44 -6.05 -5.70 -15.74
N ARG A 45 -5.81 -6.80 -16.47
CA ARG A 45 -6.02 -6.81 -17.91
C ARG A 45 -7.50 -6.70 -18.27
N ALA A 46 -8.37 -7.24 -17.42
CA ALA A 46 -9.80 -7.15 -17.64
C ALA A 46 -10.39 -5.82 -17.18
N ARG A 47 -9.57 -4.99 -16.55
CA ARG A 47 -9.98 -3.68 -16.03
C ARG A 47 -11.13 -3.80 -15.05
N LYS A 48 -11.13 -4.85 -14.25
CA LYS A 48 -12.18 -5.08 -13.26
C LYS A 48 -12.01 -4.24 -12.01
N VAL A 49 -10.83 -3.71 -11.78
CA VAL A 49 -10.51 -2.90 -10.60
C VAL A 49 -9.58 -1.78 -11.00
N ARG A 50 -9.54 -0.75 -10.18
CA ARG A 50 -8.58 0.34 -10.36
C ARG A 50 -7.47 0.12 -9.35
N VAL A 51 -6.24 0.18 -9.84
CA VAL A 51 -5.07 -0.13 -9.00
C VAL A 51 -4.87 0.91 -7.90
N ASP A 52 -5.38 2.12 -8.10
CA ASP A 52 -5.20 3.22 -7.15
C ASP A 52 -6.38 3.38 -6.17
N THR A 53 -7.36 2.48 -6.23
CA THR A 53 -8.50 2.53 -5.31
C THR A 53 -8.04 2.16 -3.91
N LEU A 54 -8.52 2.91 -2.91
CA LEU A 54 -8.29 2.52 -1.53
C LEU A 54 -9.33 1.46 -1.15
N PHE A 55 -8.87 0.39 -0.54
CA PHE A 55 -9.74 -0.67 -0.06
C PHE A 55 -10.42 -0.24 1.24
N HIS A 56 -11.27 -1.11 1.74
CA HIS A 56 -11.95 -0.86 3.01
C HIS A 56 -10.95 -0.68 4.16
N SER A 57 -9.77 -1.28 4.02
CA SER A 57 -8.70 -1.13 5.00
C SER A 57 -8.08 0.26 5.03
N GLY A 58 -8.40 1.10 4.03
CA GLY A 58 -7.77 2.42 3.90
C GLY A 58 -6.47 2.40 3.11
N MET A 59 -6.09 1.24 2.59
CA MET A 59 -4.84 1.07 1.84
C MET A 59 -5.13 0.76 0.40
N ALA A 60 -4.22 1.16 -0.49
CA ALA A 60 -4.30 0.77 -1.89
C ALA A 60 -3.67 -0.62 -2.07
N ALA A 61 -3.84 -1.18 -3.27
CA ALA A 61 -3.31 -2.51 -3.55
C ALA A 61 -1.80 -2.58 -3.33
N LEU A 62 -1.09 -1.52 -3.68
CA LEU A 62 0.36 -1.53 -3.53
C LEU A 62 0.77 -1.60 -2.06
N HIS A 63 0.03 -0.91 -1.18
CA HIS A 63 0.29 -1.00 0.26
C HIS A 63 0.08 -2.43 0.76
N GLU A 64 -1.00 -3.06 0.32
CA GLU A 64 -1.29 -4.44 0.74
C GLU A 64 -0.19 -5.38 0.28
N ALA A 65 0.31 -5.18 -0.94
CA ALA A 65 1.37 -6.01 -1.48
C ALA A 65 2.66 -5.87 -0.65
N VAL A 66 2.98 -4.64 -0.25
CA VAL A 66 4.17 -4.41 0.58
C VAL A 66 4.01 -5.10 1.93
N LEU A 67 2.81 -5.03 2.52
CA LEU A 67 2.58 -5.67 3.81
C LEU A 67 2.78 -7.17 3.77
N THR A 68 2.49 -7.81 2.63
CA THR A 68 2.71 -9.24 2.51
C THR A 68 4.18 -9.59 2.32
N GLY A 69 5.00 -8.59 2.01
CA GLY A 69 6.42 -8.82 1.78
C GLY A 69 6.71 -9.48 0.44
N ASN A 70 5.77 -9.46 -0.48
CA ASN A 70 5.92 -10.15 -1.76
C ASN A 70 6.37 -9.18 -2.84
N LEU A 71 7.66 -9.16 -3.11
CA LEU A 71 8.24 -8.24 -4.08
C LEU A 71 7.67 -8.46 -5.48
N GLU A 72 7.36 -9.70 -5.84
CA GLU A 72 6.83 -9.97 -7.17
C GLU A 72 5.46 -9.34 -7.38
N VAL A 73 4.62 -9.34 -6.34
CA VAL A 73 3.32 -8.68 -6.42
C VAL A 73 3.52 -7.16 -6.53
N VAL A 74 4.45 -6.61 -5.76
CA VAL A 74 4.76 -5.18 -5.83
C VAL A 74 5.15 -4.80 -7.25
N LYS A 75 6.07 -5.57 -7.85
CA LYS A 75 6.53 -5.30 -9.20
C LYS A 75 5.38 -5.39 -10.21
N LEU A 76 4.52 -6.38 -10.05
CA LEU A 76 3.41 -6.56 -10.97
C LEU A 76 2.43 -5.38 -10.91
N LEU A 77 2.10 -4.94 -9.70
CA LEU A 77 1.19 -3.82 -9.55
C LEU A 77 1.77 -2.54 -10.14
N VAL A 78 3.06 -2.30 -9.92
CA VAL A 78 3.71 -1.12 -10.50
C VAL A 78 3.70 -1.21 -12.02
N LYS A 79 3.90 -2.42 -12.55
CA LYS A 79 3.84 -2.63 -14.00
C LYS A 79 2.48 -2.22 -14.56
N TYR A 80 1.42 -2.42 -13.80
CA TYR A 80 0.08 -2.06 -14.24
C TYR A 80 -0.33 -0.66 -13.81
N GLY A 81 0.63 0.15 -13.37
CA GLY A 81 0.37 1.56 -13.15
C GLY A 81 0.18 1.99 -11.71
N ALA A 82 0.46 1.12 -10.77
CA ALA A 82 0.37 1.52 -9.36
C ALA A 82 1.37 2.64 -9.09
N ASP A 83 0.92 3.65 -8.35
CA ASP A 83 1.74 4.82 -8.06
C ASP A 83 2.57 4.56 -6.81
N VAL A 84 3.89 4.59 -6.96
CA VAL A 84 4.77 4.37 -5.82
C VAL A 84 4.69 5.48 -4.78
N HIS A 85 4.04 6.60 -5.14
CA HIS A 85 3.81 7.70 -4.20
C HIS A 85 2.43 7.65 -3.58
N GLN A 86 1.64 6.61 -3.85
CA GLN A 86 0.28 6.50 -3.35
C GLN A 86 0.26 6.54 -1.83
N ARG A 87 -0.62 7.35 -1.26
CA ARG A 87 -0.76 7.43 0.20
C ARG A 87 -2.01 6.68 0.64
N ASP A 88 -1.94 6.05 1.79
CA ASP A 88 -3.14 5.47 2.38
C ASP A 88 -3.86 6.55 3.18
N GLU A 89 -4.89 6.16 3.94
CA GLU A 89 -5.71 7.15 4.64
C GLU A 89 -4.94 7.85 5.76
N ASP A 90 -3.81 7.31 6.19
CA ASP A 90 -2.96 7.93 7.22
C ASP A 90 -1.75 8.63 6.61
N GLY A 91 -1.71 8.76 5.30
CA GLY A 91 -0.63 9.44 4.61
C GLY A 91 0.61 8.58 4.40
N TRP A 92 0.54 7.28 4.66
CA TRP A 92 1.69 6.40 4.48
C TRP A 92 1.85 6.06 3.01
N THR A 93 3.08 6.14 2.52
CA THR A 93 3.42 5.66 1.19
C THR A 93 3.86 4.21 1.29
N PRO A 94 3.94 3.50 0.16
CA PRO A 94 4.48 2.13 0.20
C PRO A 94 5.88 2.06 0.79
N LEU A 95 6.70 3.10 0.57
CA LEU A 95 8.05 3.11 1.12
C LEU A 95 8.02 3.22 2.65
N HIS A 96 7.07 3.98 3.21
CA HIS A 96 6.90 4.00 4.67
C HIS A 96 6.66 2.58 5.20
N MET A 97 5.80 1.83 4.51
CA MET A 97 5.46 0.49 4.96
C MET A 97 6.64 -0.47 4.84
N ALA A 98 7.39 -0.38 3.74
CA ALA A 98 8.54 -1.24 3.56
C ALA A 98 9.58 -0.99 4.66
N CYS A 99 9.75 0.27 5.05
CA CYS A 99 10.71 0.61 6.10
C CYS A 99 10.22 0.16 7.47
N SER A 100 8.95 0.38 7.75
CA SER A 100 8.39 0.01 9.06
C SER A 100 8.37 -1.49 9.26
N ASP A 101 8.06 -2.25 8.20
CA ASP A 101 7.93 -3.70 8.31
C ASP A 101 9.23 -4.44 8.02
N GLY A 102 10.28 -3.73 7.62
CA GLY A 102 11.58 -4.35 7.46
C GLY A 102 11.76 -5.14 6.18
N TYR A 103 11.35 -4.58 5.04
CA TYR A 103 11.50 -5.24 3.73
C TYR A 103 12.50 -4.48 2.88
N PRO A 104 13.81 -4.72 3.05
CA PRO A 104 14.82 -3.92 2.34
C PRO A 104 14.77 -4.08 0.82
N GLU A 105 14.45 -5.26 0.32
CA GLU A 105 14.41 -5.44 -1.12
C GLU A 105 13.24 -4.71 -1.76
N ILE A 106 12.11 -4.68 -1.07
CA ILE A 106 10.97 -3.92 -1.56
C ILE A 106 11.29 -2.43 -1.50
N ALA A 107 11.92 -1.97 -0.41
CA ALA A 107 12.32 -0.57 -0.29
C ALA A 107 13.28 -0.19 -1.42
N ARG A 108 14.24 -1.05 -1.70
CA ARG A 108 15.19 -0.78 -2.79
C ARG A 108 14.47 -0.65 -4.13
N TYR A 109 13.53 -1.55 -4.39
CA TYR A 109 12.79 -1.49 -5.63
C TYR A 109 11.97 -0.20 -5.72
N LEU A 110 11.28 0.17 -4.64
CA LEU A 110 10.47 1.38 -4.63
C LEU A 110 11.33 2.63 -4.87
N LEU A 111 12.51 2.67 -4.25
CA LEU A 111 13.44 3.78 -4.46
C LEU A 111 13.90 3.83 -5.91
N ALA A 112 14.18 2.67 -6.49
CA ALA A 112 14.60 2.61 -7.90
C ALA A 112 13.48 3.10 -8.81
N MET A 113 12.22 2.97 -8.39
CA MET A 113 11.09 3.44 -9.17
C MET A 113 10.73 4.89 -8.87
N GLY A 114 11.53 5.57 -8.07
CA GLY A 114 11.34 6.99 -7.83
C GLY A 114 10.61 7.37 -6.56
N ALA A 115 10.41 6.42 -5.65
CA ALA A 115 9.74 6.74 -4.39
C ALA A 115 10.54 7.79 -3.60
N SER A 116 9.82 8.73 -2.99
CA SER A 116 10.47 9.83 -2.28
C SER A 116 10.88 9.42 -0.87
N THR A 117 12.13 9.72 -0.51
CA THR A 117 12.59 9.50 0.85
C THR A 117 12.16 10.63 1.78
N GLU A 118 11.62 11.72 1.23
CA GLU A 118 11.25 12.90 2.00
C GLU A 118 9.77 13.02 2.28
N ALA A 119 8.95 12.10 1.77
CA ALA A 119 7.51 12.17 1.98
C ALA A 119 7.19 11.96 3.46
N GLU A 120 6.30 12.78 3.99
CA GLU A 120 5.90 12.68 5.39
C GLU A 120 4.47 12.18 5.48
N ASN A 121 4.22 11.27 6.42
CA ASN A 121 2.85 10.84 6.68
C ASN A 121 2.15 11.88 7.55
N GLU A 122 0.96 11.57 8.04
CA GLU A 122 0.20 12.53 8.82
C GLU A 122 0.85 12.85 10.16
N ASN A 123 1.75 12.01 10.63
CA ASN A 123 2.49 12.26 11.87
C ASN A 123 3.80 12.99 11.62
N GLY A 124 4.08 13.38 10.37
CA GLY A 124 5.31 14.06 10.03
C GLY A 124 6.51 13.13 9.92
N GLU A 125 6.27 11.83 9.82
CA GLU A 125 7.36 10.86 9.74
C GLU A 125 7.74 10.58 8.30
N LYS A 126 9.05 10.55 8.04
CA LYS A 126 9.57 10.13 6.75
C LYS A 126 9.83 8.63 6.81
N PRO A 127 9.95 7.97 5.65
CA PRO A 127 10.21 6.52 5.66
C PRO A 127 11.40 6.11 6.52
N ALA A 128 12.48 6.89 6.47
CA ALA A 128 13.66 6.56 7.25
C ALA A 128 13.42 6.61 8.76
N ASP A 129 12.46 7.43 9.20
CA ASP A 129 12.14 7.53 10.62
C ASP A 129 11.50 6.26 11.16
N LEU A 130 11.00 5.41 10.30
CA LEU A 130 10.30 4.20 10.69
C LEU A 130 11.18 2.95 10.64
N ILE A 131 12.43 3.09 10.22
CA ILE A 131 13.33 1.95 10.11
C ILE A 131 13.74 1.49 11.49
N ASP A 132 13.62 0.18 11.73
CA ASP A 132 14.11 -0.43 12.96
C ASP A 132 15.63 -0.30 12.98
N PRO A 133 16.21 0.26 14.05
CA PRO A 133 17.68 0.42 14.12
C PRO A 133 18.43 -0.89 13.92
N GLU A 134 17.79 -2.01 14.20
CA GLU A 134 18.44 -3.30 14.02
C GLU A 134 18.42 -3.79 12.59
N CYS A 135 17.63 -3.14 11.73
CA CYS A 135 17.55 -3.53 10.32
C CYS A 135 18.63 -2.80 9.55
N GLN A 136 19.83 -3.36 9.54
CA GLN A 136 20.98 -2.68 8.95
C GLN A 136 20.87 -2.53 7.44
N ASP A 137 20.22 -3.48 6.77
CA ASP A 137 20.08 -3.40 5.32
C ASP A 137 19.30 -2.16 4.90
N LEU A 138 18.22 -1.86 5.61
CA LEU A 138 17.45 -0.66 5.32
C LEU A 138 18.23 0.60 5.67
N SER A 139 18.90 0.59 6.82
CA SER A 139 19.67 1.75 7.22
C SER A 139 20.73 2.08 6.19
N LYS A 140 21.40 1.05 5.66
CA LYS A 140 22.43 1.28 4.66
C LYS A 140 21.87 1.83 3.36
N LEU A 141 20.67 1.40 2.97
CA LEU A 141 20.05 1.92 1.76
C LEU A 141 19.89 3.42 1.81
N PHE A 142 19.46 3.91 2.96
CA PHE A 142 19.21 5.34 3.11
C PHE A 142 20.49 6.13 3.35
N GLU A 143 21.48 5.52 3.99
CA GLU A 143 22.74 6.20 4.24
C GLU A 143 23.55 6.41 2.98
N THR A 144 23.62 5.38 2.14
CA THR A 144 24.45 5.45 0.95
C THR A 144 23.76 6.08 -0.24
N GLY A 145 22.44 6.24 -0.16
CA GLY A 145 21.66 6.69 -1.29
C GLY A 145 21.71 5.71 -2.45
N CYS A 146 21.98 4.47 -2.15
CA CYS A 146 22.12 3.45 -3.14
C CYS A 146 20.77 2.96 -3.60
N VAL A 147 20.36 3.30 -4.76
CA VAL A 147 19.08 2.89 -5.29
C VAL A 147 19.22 2.12 -6.57
#